data_692105a6b171d85c0ac1023349d28ecc
#
_entry.id   692105a6b171d85c0ac1023349d28ecc
#
_cell.length_a   1.000
_cell.length_b   1.000
_cell.length_c   1.000
_cell.angle_alpha   90.00
_cell.angle_beta   90.00
_cell.angle_gamma   90.00
#
_symmetry.space_group_name_H-M   'P 1'
#
loop_
_entity.id
_entity.type
_entity.pdbx_description
1 polymer ?
#
loop_
_entity_poly.entity_id
_entity_poly.type
_entity_poly.pdbx_seq_one_letter_code
_entity_poly.pdbx_strand_id
1 'polypeptide(L)'
;MAELGNILLTLARNAIASRLGQPTQPVGDSPELHAPGATFVTLTQHGQLRGCIGSLEAWRPLGQDVRENALAAAFRDPRFDALGEEELPFTRVEVSLLTPAEAMNFTDEADALAQLRPGIDGVIFSVGNRRSTFLPQVWEQLPTPALFMAHLKQKAGL
;
A
#
# COMPACT_ATOMS: atom_id res chain seq x y z
N MET A 1 -23.74 -3.03 8.82
CA MET A 1 -22.87 -1.86 8.60
C MET A 1 -21.61 -2.33 7.86
N ALA A 2 -21.32 -1.70 6.74
CA ALA A 2 -20.13 -2.07 5.97
C ALA A 2 -18.88 -1.58 6.69
N GLU A 3 -17.91 -2.44 6.86
CA GLU A 3 -16.63 -2.06 7.43
C GLU A 3 -15.82 -1.26 6.43
N LEU A 4 -15.01 -0.33 6.93
CA LEU A 4 -14.18 0.52 6.08
C LEU A 4 -13.29 -0.31 5.15
N GLY A 5 -12.70 -1.39 5.66
CA GLY A 5 -11.86 -2.27 4.84
C GLY A 5 -12.59 -2.81 3.62
N ASN A 6 -13.82 -3.29 3.79
CA ASN A 6 -14.63 -3.80 2.69
C ASN A 6 -15.01 -2.70 1.70
N ILE A 7 -15.31 -1.50 2.21
CA ILE A 7 -15.60 -0.34 1.35
C ILE A 7 -14.39 0.00 0.48
N LEU A 8 -13.20 0.04 1.08
CA LEU A 8 -11.97 0.35 0.34
C LEU A 8 -11.66 -0.70 -0.72
N LEU A 9 -11.82 -1.99 -0.40
CA LEU A 9 -11.63 -3.07 -1.37
C LEU A 9 -12.61 -2.95 -2.54
N THR A 10 -13.87 -2.67 -2.25
CA THR A 10 -14.89 -2.51 -3.28
C THR A 10 -14.60 -1.31 -4.16
N LEU A 11 -14.20 -0.17 -3.58
CA LEU A 11 -13.82 1.02 -4.33
C LEU A 11 -12.64 0.75 -5.26
N ALA A 12 -11.62 0.07 -4.75
CA ALA A 12 -10.43 -0.28 -5.54
C ALA A 12 -10.79 -1.18 -6.72
N ARG A 13 -11.55 -2.24 -6.45
CA ARG A 13 -11.95 -3.19 -7.50
C ARG A 13 -12.88 -2.55 -8.52
N ASN A 14 -13.82 -1.73 -8.07
CA ASN A 14 -14.74 -1.01 -8.95
C ASN A 14 -14.00 -0.04 -9.88
N ALA A 15 -12.99 0.66 -9.38
CA ALA A 15 -12.20 1.58 -10.19
C ALA A 15 -11.55 0.85 -11.36
N ILE A 16 -10.94 -0.31 -11.08
CA ILE A 16 -10.30 -1.14 -12.10
C ILE A 16 -11.35 -1.70 -13.06
N ALA A 17 -12.42 -2.30 -12.54
CA ALA A 17 -13.48 -2.90 -13.34
C ALA A 17 -14.12 -1.87 -14.28
N SER A 18 -14.43 -0.69 -13.77
CA SER A 18 -15.02 0.38 -14.56
C SER A 18 -14.13 0.80 -15.72
N ARG A 19 -12.82 0.91 -15.49
CA ARG A 19 -11.86 1.27 -16.55
C ARG A 19 -11.82 0.19 -17.64
N LEU A 20 -12.05 -1.08 -17.27
CA LEU A 20 -12.07 -2.20 -18.21
C LEU A 20 -13.44 -2.45 -18.82
N GLY A 21 -14.44 -1.62 -18.52
CA GLY A 21 -15.80 -1.78 -19.02
C GLY A 21 -16.56 -2.94 -18.39
N GLN A 22 -16.15 -3.38 -17.22
CA GLN A 22 -16.77 -4.50 -16.50
C GLN A 22 -17.76 -4.00 -15.44
N PRO A 23 -18.73 -4.83 -15.02
CA PRO A 23 -19.69 -4.47 -14.00
C PRO A 23 -19.02 -4.13 -12.66
N THR A 24 -19.61 -3.19 -11.93
CA THR A 24 -19.15 -2.80 -10.59
C THR A 24 -20.15 -3.27 -9.54
N GLN A 25 -19.70 -3.31 -8.28
CA GLN A 25 -20.53 -3.70 -7.16
C GLN A 25 -21.02 -2.46 -6.40
N PRO A 26 -22.20 -2.54 -5.75
CA PRO A 26 -22.62 -1.46 -4.86
C PRO A 26 -21.61 -1.25 -3.75
N VAL A 27 -21.41 0.01 -3.38
CA VAL A 27 -20.45 0.37 -2.32
C VAL A 27 -21.16 1.25 -1.31
N GLY A 28 -20.86 0.99 -0.01
CA GLY A 28 -21.36 1.83 1.06
C GLY A 28 -20.58 3.13 1.17
N ASP A 29 -20.99 3.98 2.10
CA ASP A 29 -20.33 5.23 2.40
C ASP A 29 -19.84 5.21 3.85
N SER A 30 -18.84 6.03 4.13
CA SER A 30 -18.26 6.19 5.47
C SER A 30 -17.66 7.58 5.55
N PRO A 31 -17.77 8.25 6.72
CA PRO A 31 -17.14 9.57 6.90
C PRO A 31 -15.65 9.57 6.63
N GLU A 32 -14.96 8.48 6.92
CA GLU A 32 -13.51 8.35 6.71
C GLU A 32 -13.12 8.50 5.23
N LEU A 33 -14.01 8.18 4.29
CA LEU A 33 -13.73 8.31 2.86
C LEU A 33 -13.53 9.76 2.42
N HIS A 34 -14.10 10.69 3.16
CA HIS A 34 -14.08 12.12 2.83
C HIS A 34 -12.95 12.88 3.54
N ALA A 35 -12.27 12.23 4.47
CA ALA A 35 -11.12 12.78 5.17
C ALA A 35 -9.82 12.35 4.47
N PRO A 36 -8.73 13.13 4.62
CA PRO A 36 -7.44 12.73 4.04
C PRO A 36 -6.99 11.37 4.54
N GLY A 37 -6.50 10.54 3.63
CA GLY A 37 -5.99 9.21 3.97
C GLY A 37 -4.99 8.74 2.93
N ALA A 38 -4.18 7.77 3.31
CA ALA A 38 -3.16 7.18 2.45
C ALA A 38 -3.34 5.68 2.38
N THR A 39 -3.29 5.14 1.16
CA THR A 39 -3.45 3.71 0.91
C THR A 39 -2.34 3.20 0.01
N PHE A 40 -2.08 1.88 0.10
CA PHE A 40 -1.38 1.13 -0.94
C PHE A 40 -2.35 0.10 -1.49
N VAL A 41 -2.39 -0.01 -2.81
CA VAL A 41 -3.17 -1.04 -3.49
C VAL A 41 -2.20 -2.03 -4.11
N THR A 42 -2.36 -3.30 -3.74
CA THR A 42 -1.54 -4.39 -4.23
C THR A 42 -2.40 -5.36 -5.02
N LEU A 43 -1.96 -5.68 -6.23
CA LEU A 43 -2.61 -6.66 -7.09
C LEU A 43 -1.73 -7.89 -7.18
N THR A 44 -2.35 -9.07 -6.98
CA THR A 44 -1.66 -10.35 -7.11
C THR A 44 -2.44 -11.28 -8.02
N GLN A 45 -1.72 -12.19 -8.68
CA GLN A 45 -2.29 -13.25 -9.50
C GLN A 45 -1.57 -14.54 -9.13
N HIS A 46 -2.33 -15.54 -8.67
CA HIS A 46 -1.75 -16.82 -8.25
C HIS A 46 -0.61 -16.66 -7.22
N GLY A 47 -0.80 -15.70 -6.29
CA GLY A 47 0.17 -15.42 -5.24
C GLY A 47 1.37 -14.58 -5.67
N GLN A 48 1.44 -14.17 -6.93
CA GLN A 48 2.55 -13.36 -7.44
C GLN A 48 2.13 -11.90 -7.63
N LEU A 49 3.07 -11.00 -7.35
CA LEU A 49 2.82 -9.57 -7.52
C LEU A 49 2.49 -9.24 -8.97
N ARG A 50 1.42 -8.45 -9.17
CA ARG A 50 1.01 -7.97 -10.49
C ARG A 50 0.96 -6.45 -10.58
N GLY A 51 0.95 -5.76 -9.47
CA GLY A 51 1.02 -4.31 -9.39
C GLY A 51 0.93 -3.86 -7.94
N CYS A 52 1.58 -2.75 -7.62
CA CYS A 52 1.50 -2.18 -6.28
C CYS A 52 1.88 -0.71 -6.33
N ILE A 53 0.93 0.15 -6.03
CA ILE A 53 1.15 1.60 -5.97
C ILE A 53 0.43 2.15 -4.75
N GLY A 54 1.01 3.18 -4.16
CA GLY A 54 0.39 3.81 -3.00
C GLY A 54 0.90 5.20 -2.71
N SER A 55 0.30 5.79 -1.71
CA SER A 55 0.63 7.12 -1.20
C SER A 55 1.30 6.97 0.17
N LEU A 56 2.40 7.68 0.39
CA LEU A 56 3.08 7.67 1.69
C LEU A 56 2.44 8.66 2.66
N GLU A 57 1.80 9.69 2.16
CA GLU A 57 1.21 10.76 2.97
C GLU A 57 -0.25 10.97 2.59
N ALA A 58 -1.06 11.29 3.58
CA ALA A 58 -2.48 11.60 3.39
C ALA A 58 -2.62 13.03 2.85
N TRP A 59 -2.86 13.19 1.55
CA TRP A 59 -2.96 14.50 0.91
C TRP A 59 -4.27 14.72 0.16
N ARG A 60 -5.06 13.68 0.00
CA ARG A 60 -6.36 13.74 -0.68
C ARG A 60 -7.37 12.86 0.05
N PRO A 61 -8.68 13.02 -0.20
CA PRO A 61 -9.67 12.18 0.47
C PRO A 61 -9.39 10.69 0.29
N LEU A 62 -9.57 9.91 1.34
CA LEU A 62 -9.26 8.49 1.37
C LEU A 62 -9.92 7.72 0.22
N GLY A 63 -11.21 8.00 -0.05
CA GLY A 63 -11.92 7.32 -1.15
C GLY A 63 -11.31 7.61 -2.52
N GLN A 64 -10.86 8.85 -2.73
CA GLN A 64 -10.15 9.21 -3.96
C GLN A 64 -8.79 8.54 -4.02
N ASP A 65 -8.07 8.52 -2.91
CA ASP A 65 -6.73 7.93 -2.84
C ASP A 65 -6.75 6.45 -3.22
N VAL A 66 -7.67 5.68 -2.66
CA VAL A 66 -7.75 4.25 -2.96
C VAL A 66 -8.12 4.01 -4.42
N ARG A 67 -9.03 4.78 -4.99
CA ARG A 67 -9.40 4.65 -6.41
C ARG A 67 -8.23 4.96 -7.33
N GLU A 68 -7.54 6.08 -7.08
CA GLU A 68 -6.41 6.49 -7.92
C GLU A 68 -5.24 5.51 -7.81
N ASN A 69 -4.95 5.03 -6.61
CA ASN A 69 -3.88 4.04 -6.41
C ASN A 69 -4.24 2.69 -7.04
N ALA A 70 -5.51 2.30 -7.02
CA ALA A 70 -5.96 1.09 -7.70
C ALA A 70 -5.75 1.18 -9.21
N LEU A 71 -6.12 2.31 -9.82
CA LEU A 71 -5.89 2.56 -11.24
C LEU A 71 -4.40 2.59 -11.57
N ALA A 72 -3.61 3.21 -10.72
CA ALA A 72 -2.16 3.26 -10.92
C ALA A 72 -1.53 1.87 -10.83
N ALA A 73 -1.94 1.06 -9.84
CA ALA A 73 -1.43 -0.30 -9.69
C ALA A 73 -1.78 -1.19 -10.90
N ALA A 74 -2.99 -1.02 -11.45
CA ALA A 74 -3.44 -1.84 -12.57
C ALA A 74 -2.87 -1.36 -13.91
N PHE A 75 -2.71 -0.07 -14.11
CA PHE A 75 -2.46 0.49 -15.44
C PHE A 75 -1.20 1.35 -15.55
N ARG A 76 -0.59 1.74 -14.46
CA ARG A 76 0.54 2.68 -14.46
C ARG A 76 1.74 2.24 -13.63
N ASP A 77 1.78 0.98 -13.17
CA ASP A 77 2.96 0.45 -12.49
C ASP A 77 4.00 0.13 -13.57
N PRO A 78 5.16 0.82 -13.58
CA PRO A 78 6.12 0.69 -14.68
C PRO A 78 6.76 -0.68 -14.78
N ARG A 79 6.63 -1.52 -13.77
CA ARG A 79 7.18 -2.88 -13.78
C ARG A 79 6.32 -3.86 -14.57
N PHE A 80 5.09 -3.49 -14.90
CA PHE A 80 4.11 -4.37 -15.52
C PHE A 80 3.36 -3.68 -16.65
N ASP A 81 2.83 -4.49 -17.57
CA ASP A 81 1.91 -3.99 -18.60
C ASP A 81 0.56 -3.64 -17.97
N ALA A 82 -0.21 -2.77 -18.63
CA ALA A 82 -1.55 -2.45 -18.19
C ALA A 82 -2.41 -3.71 -18.08
N LEU A 83 -3.22 -3.79 -17.02
CA LEU A 83 -4.09 -4.93 -16.79
C LEU A 83 -5.14 -5.05 -17.89
N GLY A 84 -5.35 -6.27 -18.41
CA GLY A 84 -6.40 -6.55 -19.38
C GLY A 84 -7.66 -7.07 -18.69
N GLU A 85 -8.82 -6.94 -19.40
CA GLU A 85 -10.08 -7.40 -18.84
C GLU A 85 -10.09 -8.90 -18.56
N GLU A 86 -9.37 -9.69 -19.36
CA GLU A 86 -9.26 -11.12 -19.18
C GLU A 86 -8.51 -11.53 -17.92
N GLU A 87 -7.70 -10.62 -17.37
CA GLU A 87 -6.95 -10.88 -16.14
C GLU A 87 -7.77 -10.61 -14.87
N LEU A 88 -8.82 -9.78 -14.98
CA LEU A 88 -9.56 -9.33 -13.79
C LEU A 88 -10.13 -10.47 -12.94
N PRO A 89 -10.73 -11.54 -13.52
CA PRO A 89 -11.31 -12.61 -12.71
C PRO A 89 -10.33 -13.33 -11.78
N PHE A 90 -9.03 -13.37 -12.12
CA PHE A 90 -8.04 -14.03 -11.28
C PHE A 90 -7.04 -13.04 -10.65
N THR A 91 -7.36 -11.76 -10.67
CA THR A 91 -6.58 -10.73 -9.99
C THR A 91 -7.16 -10.48 -8.60
N ARG A 92 -6.32 -10.66 -7.58
CA ARG A 92 -6.68 -10.37 -6.21
C ARG A 92 -6.28 -8.94 -5.87
N VAL A 93 -7.16 -8.22 -5.20
CA VAL A 93 -6.92 -6.83 -4.77
C VAL A 93 -6.74 -6.81 -3.27
N GLU A 94 -5.66 -6.20 -2.80
CA GLU A 94 -5.43 -5.94 -1.39
C GLU A 94 -5.24 -4.45 -1.19
N VAL A 95 -5.81 -3.91 -0.12
CA VAL A 95 -5.67 -2.50 0.24
C VAL A 95 -5.07 -2.41 1.63
N SER A 96 -3.98 -1.66 1.74
CA SER A 96 -3.38 -1.32 3.03
C SER A 96 -3.73 0.13 3.35
N LEU A 97 -4.40 0.35 4.48
CA LEU A 97 -4.68 1.68 4.97
C LEU A 97 -3.55 2.08 5.92
N LEU A 98 -2.84 3.15 5.57
CA LEU A 98 -1.72 3.60 6.38
C LEU A 98 -2.20 4.50 7.50
N THR A 99 -1.67 4.29 8.70
CA THR A 99 -1.79 5.26 9.78
C THR A 99 -0.90 6.45 9.47
N PRO A 100 -1.17 7.64 10.04
CA PRO A 100 -0.26 8.77 9.89
C PRO A 100 1.15 8.41 10.33
N ALA A 101 2.15 8.85 9.56
CA ALA A 101 3.55 8.60 9.91
C ALA A 101 3.92 9.42 11.14
N GLU A 102 4.59 8.77 12.09
CA GLU A 102 5.09 9.42 13.30
C GLU A 102 6.60 9.31 13.32
N ALA A 103 7.26 10.43 13.70
CA ALA A 103 8.70 10.43 13.83
C ALA A 103 9.10 9.52 15.00
N MET A 104 10.08 8.65 14.76
CA MET A 104 10.62 7.78 15.80
C MET A 104 11.74 8.50 16.53
N ASN A 105 11.67 8.54 17.85
CA ASN A 105 12.73 9.06 18.70
C ASN A 105 13.60 7.89 19.15
N PHE A 106 14.89 7.95 18.86
CA PHE A 106 15.82 6.88 19.21
C PHE A 106 17.19 7.47 19.52
N THR A 107 17.94 6.79 20.37
CA THR A 107 19.27 7.24 20.81
C THR A 107 20.37 6.72 19.90
N ASP A 108 20.20 5.52 19.35
CA ASP A 108 21.12 4.89 18.41
C ASP A 108 20.37 3.87 17.56
N GLU A 109 21.09 3.20 16.66
CA GLU A 109 20.47 2.21 15.78
C GLU A 109 19.90 1.02 16.55
N ALA A 110 20.58 0.55 17.59
CA ALA A 110 20.09 -0.55 18.42
C ALA A 110 18.75 -0.23 19.06
N ASP A 111 18.60 1.01 19.57
CA ASP A 111 17.34 1.48 20.14
C ASP A 111 16.24 1.54 19.08
N ALA A 112 16.56 2.06 17.90
CA ALA A 112 15.59 2.12 16.80
C ALA A 112 15.11 0.71 16.42
N LEU A 113 16.03 -0.26 16.29
CA LEU A 113 15.67 -1.64 15.98
C LEU A 113 14.80 -2.27 17.07
N ALA A 114 15.08 -1.95 18.34
CA ALA A 114 14.31 -2.47 19.46
C ALA A 114 12.86 -1.96 19.49
N GLN A 115 12.59 -0.80 18.91
CA GLN A 115 11.26 -0.22 18.86
C GLN A 115 10.41 -0.75 17.72
N LEU A 116 10.99 -1.35 16.70
CA LEU A 116 10.26 -1.87 15.55
C LEU A 116 9.48 -3.13 15.93
N ARG A 117 8.23 -3.21 15.45
CA ARG A 117 7.32 -4.33 15.74
C ARG A 117 7.14 -5.16 14.47
N PRO A 118 7.82 -6.32 14.37
CA PRO A 118 7.66 -7.19 13.20
C PRO A 118 6.20 -7.57 12.94
N GLY A 119 5.80 -7.52 11.69
CA GLY A 119 4.45 -7.82 11.27
C GLY A 119 3.44 -6.68 11.46
N ILE A 120 3.81 -5.62 12.13
CA ILE A 120 2.90 -4.52 12.48
C ILE A 120 3.32 -3.20 11.84
N ASP A 121 4.60 -2.83 11.97
CA ASP A 121 5.06 -1.51 11.56
C ASP A 121 5.50 -1.47 10.10
N GLY A 122 5.05 -0.43 9.38
CA GLY A 122 5.73 0.04 8.19
C GLY A 122 6.76 1.07 8.61
N VAL A 123 7.78 1.28 7.80
CA VAL A 123 8.87 2.20 8.13
C VAL A 123 9.18 3.09 6.94
N ILE A 124 9.27 4.40 7.18
CA ILE A 124 9.83 5.36 6.25
C ILE A 124 11.23 5.71 6.76
N PHE A 125 12.23 5.44 5.94
CA PHE A 125 13.62 5.71 6.27
C PHE A 125 14.13 6.85 5.41
N SER A 126 14.78 7.84 6.01
CA SER A 126 15.37 8.94 5.26
C SER A 126 16.69 9.37 5.88
N VAL A 127 17.68 9.66 5.01
CA VAL A 127 18.98 10.20 5.38
C VAL A 127 19.35 11.22 4.30
N GLY A 128 19.46 12.49 4.67
CA GLY A 128 19.70 13.54 3.70
C GLY A 128 18.58 13.57 2.66
N ASN A 129 18.94 13.44 1.38
CA ASN A 129 17.97 13.37 0.29
C ASN A 129 17.62 11.94 -0.13
N ARG A 130 18.09 10.93 0.60
CA ARG A 130 17.78 9.52 0.32
C ARG A 130 16.62 9.05 1.17
N ARG A 131 15.71 8.33 0.56
CA ARG A 131 14.48 7.87 1.23
C ARG A 131 14.07 6.52 0.68
N SER A 132 13.59 5.67 1.57
CA SER A 132 12.95 4.40 1.19
C SER A 132 11.87 4.03 2.19
N THR A 133 11.00 3.12 1.79
CA THR A 133 9.87 2.71 2.61
C THR A 133 9.63 1.22 2.44
N PHE A 134 9.35 0.56 3.56
CA PHE A 134 8.80 -0.79 3.57
C PHE A 134 7.47 -0.79 4.29
N LEU A 135 6.48 -1.48 3.72
CA LEU A 135 5.18 -1.72 4.35
C LEU A 135 5.27 -2.94 5.28
N PRO A 136 4.29 -3.12 6.18
CA PRO A 136 4.31 -4.26 7.11
C PRO A 136 4.41 -5.63 6.45
N GLN A 137 3.92 -5.81 5.24
CA GLN A 137 3.99 -7.09 4.52
C GLN A 137 5.43 -7.57 4.31
N VAL A 138 6.40 -6.66 4.26
CA VAL A 138 7.81 -7.01 4.04
C VAL A 138 8.36 -7.84 5.20
N TRP A 139 7.78 -7.76 6.40
CA TRP A 139 8.20 -8.57 7.54
C TRP A 139 8.10 -10.08 7.26
N GLU A 140 7.23 -10.50 6.36
CA GLU A 140 7.11 -11.91 5.99
C GLU A 140 8.41 -12.45 5.38
N GLN A 141 9.11 -11.61 4.62
CA GLN A 141 10.37 -11.98 3.96
C GLN A 141 11.60 -11.61 4.79
N LEU A 142 11.49 -10.56 5.59
CA LEU A 142 12.57 -10.01 6.41
C LEU A 142 12.10 -9.95 7.87
N PRO A 143 12.05 -11.10 8.57
CA PRO A 143 11.33 -11.20 9.84
C PRO A 143 12.01 -10.57 11.05
N THR A 144 13.26 -10.16 10.95
CA THR A 144 13.97 -9.53 12.06
C THR A 144 14.19 -8.05 11.79
N PRO A 145 14.17 -7.18 12.83
CA PRO A 145 14.46 -5.77 12.65
C PRO A 145 15.80 -5.49 11.97
N ALA A 146 16.84 -6.26 12.29
CA ALA A 146 18.16 -6.07 11.70
C ALA A 146 18.13 -6.31 10.18
N LEU A 147 17.52 -7.42 9.73
CA LEU A 147 17.38 -7.72 8.30
C LEU A 147 16.51 -6.69 7.60
N PHE A 148 15.38 -6.35 8.21
CA PHE A 148 14.43 -5.38 7.67
C PHE A 148 15.12 -4.03 7.40
N MET A 149 15.83 -3.50 8.40
CA MET A 149 16.50 -2.22 8.27
C MET A 149 17.70 -2.27 7.31
N ALA A 150 18.45 -3.38 7.30
CA ALA A 150 19.58 -3.52 6.38
C ALA A 150 19.11 -3.42 4.92
N HIS A 151 18.02 -4.12 4.57
CA HIS A 151 17.45 -4.07 3.23
C HIS A 151 16.79 -2.72 2.92
N LEU A 152 16.17 -2.09 3.93
CA LEU A 152 15.57 -0.77 3.77
C LEU A 152 16.62 0.29 3.45
N LYS A 153 17.76 0.26 4.15
CA LYS A 153 18.90 1.14 3.88
C LYS A 153 19.45 0.91 2.47
N GLN A 154 19.60 -0.36 2.08
CA GLN A 154 20.09 -0.72 0.76
C GLN A 154 19.16 -0.18 -0.34
N LYS A 155 17.85 -0.27 -0.12
CA LYS A 155 16.84 0.29 -1.04
C LYS A 155 17.00 1.80 -1.19
N ALA A 156 17.43 2.50 -0.14
CA ALA A 156 17.71 3.93 -0.17
C ALA A 156 19.06 4.27 -0.79
N GLY A 157 19.86 3.28 -1.16
CA GLY A 157 21.15 3.48 -1.79
C GLY A 157 22.33 3.58 -0.80
N LEU A 158 22.15 3.08 0.40
CA LEU A 158 23.23 3.07 1.42
C LEU A 158 23.96 1.74 1.50
#